data_e44d35a6d85173c32fa275e8f900bb3d
#
_entry.id   e44d35a6d85173c32fa275e8f900bb3d
#
_cell.length_a   1.000
_cell.length_b   1.000
_cell.length_c   1.000
_cell.angle_alpha   90.00
_cell.angle_beta   90.00
_cell.angle_gamma   90.00
#
_symmetry.space_group_name_H-M   'P 1'
#
loop_
_entity.id
_entity.type
_entity.pdbx_description
1 polymer ?
#
loop_
_entity_poly.entity_id
_entity_poly.type
_entity_poly.pdbx_seq_one_letter_code
_entity_poly.pdbx_strand_id
1 'polypeptide(L)'
;MRQKKQMKMLGLLGLLAALPIISACAGNKGSDESRKEKMVQSVSVVQPITGTWINLAYKDVRNKYTNPQHFDNMDPKLWTAKVRELANMGIEYLVFMEVANEGKAYYPSKLMPWLYNDKLQSPVDAILDEAAKHGMKVFMSTGWAKDQDDNLLDPVIKERQLQIMEELASLYKNHKAFYGWYLPVEDCLCPIFAEHAVQSVNALTEKAHSLTPGKKTLISPYGPNLIILILRSRWQN
;
A
#
# COMPACT_ATOMS: atom_id res chain seq x y z
N MET A 1 -18.67 43.55 -16.93
CA MET A 1 -18.65 44.38 -15.71
C MET A 1 -19.39 43.65 -14.60
N ARG A 2 -18.66 43.07 -13.63
CA ARG A 2 -19.16 42.67 -12.30
C ARG A 2 -18.02 42.74 -11.32
N GLN A 3 -18.24 43.51 -10.29
CA GLN A 3 -17.28 43.99 -9.31
C GLN A 3 -16.79 42.88 -8.35
N LYS A 4 -15.49 42.90 -8.06
CA LYS A 4 -14.84 42.19 -6.94
C LYS A 4 -15.20 42.88 -5.61
N LYS A 5 -15.82 42.15 -4.68
CA LYS A 5 -15.97 42.55 -3.29
C LYS A 5 -14.79 42.00 -2.49
N GLN A 6 -13.91 42.86 -2.06
CA GLN A 6 -12.87 42.58 -1.05
C GLN A 6 -13.51 42.63 0.35
N MET A 7 -13.33 41.61 1.11
CA MET A 7 -13.68 41.58 2.54
C MET A 7 -12.41 41.73 3.38
N LYS A 8 -12.28 42.88 4.06
CA LYS A 8 -11.25 43.13 5.04
C LYS A 8 -11.62 42.42 6.35
N MET A 9 -10.72 41.59 6.86
CA MET A 9 -10.83 41.04 8.21
C MET A 9 -9.99 41.84 9.17
N LEU A 10 -10.68 42.49 10.12
CA LEU A 10 -10.07 43.24 11.25
C LEU A 10 -9.53 42.26 12.29
N GLY A 11 -8.30 42.42 12.67
CA GLY A 11 -7.69 41.70 13.79
C GLY A 11 -8.15 42.30 15.14
N LEU A 12 -8.44 41.42 16.08
CA LEU A 12 -8.67 41.78 17.48
C LEU A 12 -7.56 41.14 18.32
N LEU A 13 -6.65 41.96 18.83
CA LEU A 13 -5.64 41.58 19.82
C LEU A 13 -6.34 41.52 21.19
N GLY A 14 -6.39 40.37 21.82
CA GLY A 14 -6.75 40.19 23.21
C GLY A 14 -5.53 39.95 24.08
N LEU A 15 -5.17 40.95 24.86
CA LEU A 15 -4.10 40.94 25.89
C LEU A 15 -4.70 40.30 27.17
N LEU A 16 -4.26 39.13 27.58
CA LEU A 16 -4.57 38.57 28.91
C LEU A 16 -3.31 38.61 29.78
N ALA A 17 -3.36 39.47 30.78
CA ALA A 17 -2.39 39.56 31.85
C ALA A 17 -2.58 38.41 32.86
N ALA A 18 -1.54 37.64 33.10
CA ALA A 18 -1.52 36.62 34.17
C ALA A 18 -0.84 37.23 35.43
N LEU A 19 -1.59 37.24 36.51
CA LEU A 19 -1.10 37.56 37.86
C LEU A 19 -0.49 36.32 38.51
N PRO A 20 0.65 36.42 39.21
CA PRO A 20 1.20 35.29 39.96
C PRO A 20 0.57 35.20 41.35
N ILE A 21 0.02 34.04 41.66
CA ILE A 21 -0.37 33.69 43.04
C ILE A 21 0.86 33.08 43.73
N ILE A 22 1.44 33.83 44.64
CA ILE A 22 2.47 33.34 45.58
C ILE A 22 1.73 32.70 46.75
N SER A 23 1.79 31.40 46.89
CA SER A 23 1.40 30.70 48.11
C SER A 23 2.65 30.13 48.77
N ALA A 24 3.03 30.77 49.87
CA ALA A 24 4.09 30.31 50.74
C ALA A 24 3.51 29.24 51.69
N CYS A 25 4.04 28.00 51.67
CA CYS A 25 3.95 27.04 52.75
C CYS A 25 5.35 26.56 53.08
N ALA A 26 5.79 26.91 54.27
CA ALA A 26 7.03 26.50 54.87
C ALA A 26 6.93 25.05 55.37
N GLY A 27 8.05 24.33 55.27
CA GLY A 27 8.42 23.25 56.23
C GLY A 27 8.24 21.83 55.74
N ASN A 28 9.27 21.21 55.17
CA ASN A 28 9.92 20.05 55.82
C ASN A 28 11.21 19.69 55.07
N LYS A 29 12.37 19.82 55.74
CA LYS A 29 13.63 19.28 55.25
C LYS A 29 13.67 17.79 55.63
N GLY A 30 13.54 16.92 54.66
CA GLY A 30 13.70 15.51 54.78
C GLY A 30 14.01 14.91 53.44
N SER A 31 15.27 14.59 53.24
CA SER A 31 15.80 13.55 52.31
C SER A 31 14.99 13.19 51.07
N ASP A 32 15.18 13.94 50.00
CA ASP A 32 14.65 13.56 48.71
C ASP A 32 15.71 13.66 47.58
N GLU A 33 16.93 13.16 47.89
CA GLU A 33 17.98 12.98 46.88
C GLU A 33 17.83 11.66 46.07
N SER A 34 16.95 10.74 46.48
CA SER A 34 16.80 9.44 45.84
C SER A 34 15.71 9.39 44.73
N ARG A 35 15.02 10.50 44.45
CA ARG A 35 13.90 10.53 43.51
C ARG A 35 14.19 11.27 42.19
N LYS A 36 15.43 11.68 41.99
CA LYS A 36 15.87 12.36 40.74
C LYS A 36 16.40 11.40 39.67
N GLU A 37 16.45 10.12 39.94
CA GLU A 37 16.86 9.12 38.96
C GLU A 37 15.65 8.33 38.51
N LYS A 38 15.30 8.51 37.25
CA LYS A 38 14.41 7.72 36.38
C LYS A 38 13.13 8.44 35.95
N MET A 39 13.22 9.67 35.50
CA MET A 39 12.47 10.00 34.30
C MET A 39 13.34 9.64 33.11
N VAL A 40 13.50 8.37 32.87
CA VAL A 40 13.86 7.88 31.53
C VAL A 40 12.67 8.28 30.67
N GLN A 41 12.81 9.39 29.95
CA GLN A 41 11.96 9.66 28.82
C GLN A 41 12.08 8.44 27.92
N SER A 42 11.07 7.59 27.93
CA SER A 42 10.87 6.62 26.85
C SER A 42 10.65 7.45 25.61
N VAL A 43 11.73 7.78 24.92
CA VAL A 43 11.64 8.27 23.54
C VAL A 43 10.95 7.16 22.80
N SER A 44 9.67 7.33 22.52
CA SER A 44 8.96 6.43 21.63
C SER A 44 9.69 6.53 20.28
N VAL A 45 10.50 5.52 20.00
CA VAL A 45 11.17 5.41 18.70
C VAL A 45 10.06 5.15 17.69
N VAL A 46 9.66 6.19 16.98
CA VAL A 46 8.73 6.08 15.86
C VAL A 46 9.43 5.21 14.82
N GLN A 47 8.86 4.03 14.55
CA GLN A 47 9.39 3.17 13.50
C GLN A 47 9.08 3.81 12.14
N PRO A 48 10.05 3.95 11.26
CA PRO A 48 9.82 4.48 9.94
C PRO A 48 8.94 3.54 9.12
N ILE A 49 8.20 4.09 8.16
CA ILE A 49 7.50 3.30 7.16
C ILE A 49 8.55 2.73 6.21
N THR A 50 8.62 1.40 6.10
CA THR A 50 9.61 0.70 5.28
C THR A 50 9.04 0.01 4.05
N GLY A 51 7.73 0.10 3.83
CA GLY A 51 7.06 -0.51 2.67
C GLY A 51 6.02 0.39 2.03
N THR A 52 5.83 0.23 0.73
CA THR A 52 4.81 0.96 -0.03
C THR A 52 4.28 0.13 -1.20
N TRP A 53 3.05 0.45 -1.62
CA TRP A 53 2.47 -0.07 -2.86
C TRP A 53 2.94 0.73 -4.06
N ILE A 54 3.12 0.04 -5.19
CA ILE A 54 3.31 0.65 -6.51
C ILE A 54 2.13 0.23 -7.38
N ASN A 55 1.48 1.24 -7.96
CA ASN A 55 0.48 1.08 -8.97
C ASN A 55 1.11 1.42 -10.33
N LEU A 56 1.17 0.46 -11.26
CA LEU A 56 1.85 0.62 -12.55
C LEU A 56 1.03 1.40 -13.57
N ALA A 57 -0.24 1.07 -13.67
CA ALA A 57 -1.18 1.78 -14.53
C ALA A 57 -2.60 1.57 -14.02
N TYR A 58 -3.03 2.44 -13.14
CA TYR A 58 -4.41 2.46 -12.74
C TYR A 58 -5.22 3.29 -13.73
N LYS A 59 -5.91 2.62 -14.64
CA LYS A 59 -6.95 3.27 -15.41
C LYS A 59 -8.21 3.31 -14.56
N ASP A 60 -8.38 4.40 -13.85
CA ASP A 60 -9.65 4.68 -13.20
C ASP A 60 -10.73 4.85 -14.27
N VAL A 61 -11.48 3.78 -14.50
CA VAL A 61 -12.60 3.77 -15.47
C VAL A 61 -13.62 4.88 -15.22
N ARG A 62 -13.62 5.47 -14.03
CA ARG A 62 -14.46 6.59 -13.62
C ARG A 62 -13.81 7.96 -13.87
N ASN A 63 -12.55 8.00 -14.29
CA ASN A 63 -11.73 9.22 -14.43
C ASN A 63 -11.76 10.12 -13.18
N LYS A 64 -11.93 9.50 -12.00
CA LYS A 64 -12.19 10.23 -10.76
C LYS A 64 -10.91 10.53 -9.98
N TYR A 65 -9.95 9.61 -10.01
CA TYR A 65 -8.78 9.65 -9.14
C TYR A 65 -7.46 9.75 -9.89
N THR A 66 -7.45 9.50 -11.19
CA THR A 66 -6.24 9.47 -11.99
C THR A 66 -6.30 10.44 -13.17
N ASN A 67 -5.17 11.06 -13.45
CA ASN A 67 -5.04 11.89 -14.63
C ASN A 67 -4.61 11.02 -15.83
N PRO A 68 -5.45 10.85 -16.88
CA PRO A 68 -5.13 10.02 -18.04
C PRO A 68 -3.79 10.39 -18.70
N GLN A 69 -3.39 11.66 -18.65
CA GLN A 69 -2.12 12.14 -19.23
C GLN A 69 -0.89 11.52 -18.54
N HIS A 70 -1.02 11.00 -17.33
CA HIS A 70 0.08 10.34 -16.63
C HIS A 70 0.31 8.90 -17.10
N PHE A 71 -0.64 8.30 -17.84
CA PHE A 71 -0.55 6.91 -18.31
C PHE A 71 0.14 6.77 -19.66
N ASP A 72 0.18 7.83 -20.47
CA ASP A 72 0.77 7.76 -21.81
C ASP A 72 2.30 7.76 -21.77
N ASN A 73 2.90 8.01 -20.60
CA ASN A 73 4.35 8.14 -20.46
C ASN A 73 4.93 7.09 -19.53
N MET A 74 4.87 5.83 -19.96
CA MET A 74 5.33 4.66 -19.21
C MET A 74 6.78 4.31 -19.54
N ASP A 75 7.65 5.30 -19.72
CA ASP A 75 9.08 5.10 -19.91
C ASP A 75 9.66 4.30 -18.72
N PRO A 76 10.30 3.15 -18.96
CA PRO A 76 10.96 2.37 -17.92
C PRO A 76 11.92 3.17 -17.05
N LYS A 77 12.52 4.22 -17.61
CA LYS A 77 13.41 5.14 -16.88
C LYS A 77 12.71 5.87 -15.74
N LEU A 78 11.43 6.19 -15.90
CA LEU A 78 10.63 6.82 -14.85
C LEU A 78 10.46 5.86 -13.66
N TRP A 79 10.19 4.60 -13.93
CA TRP A 79 10.06 3.57 -12.90
C TRP A 79 11.38 3.32 -12.19
N THR A 80 12.48 3.23 -12.93
CA THR A 80 13.82 3.14 -12.36
C THR A 80 14.13 4.32 -11.43
N ALA A 81 13.82 5.56 -11.86
CA ALA A 81 14.00 6.75 -11.05
C ALA A 81 13.14 6.71 -9.78
N LYS A 82 11.87 6.30 -9.91
CA LYS A 82 10.93 6.20 -8.78
C LYS A 82 11.40 5.18 -7.73
N VAL A 83 11.85 4.01 -8.15
CA VAL A 83 12.39 2.99 -7.23
C VAL A 83 13.61 3.52 -6.49
N ARG A 84 14.50 4.25 -7.18
CA ARG A 84 15.67 4.88 -6.56
C ARG A 84 15.30 5.94 -5.52
N GLU A 85 14.30 6.77 -5.82
CA GLU A 85 13.77 7.73 -4.84
C GLU A 85 13.25 7.02 -3.60
N LEU A 86 12.44 5.97 -3.77
CA LEU A 86 11.90 5.19 -2.65
C LEU A 86 13.00 4.53 -1.82
N ALA A 87 14.02 3.98 -2.46
CA ALA A 87 15.20 3.42 -1.77
C ALA A 87 15.93 4.50 -0.94
N ASN A 88 16.11 5.70 -1.51
CA ASN A 88 16.74 6.83 -0.81
C ASN A 88 15.89 7.34 0.38
N MET A 89 14.59 7.12 0.37
CA MET A 89 13.68 7.40 1.49
C MET A 89 13.70 6.32 2.58
N GLY A 90 14.43 5.22 2.39
CA GLY A 90 14.49 4.10 3.32
C GLY A 90 13.38 3.05 3.13
N ILE A 91 12.71 3.04 1.99
CA ILE A 91 11.75 2.00 1.66
C ILE A 91 12.51 0.71 1.30
N GLU A 92 12.17 -0.37 2.00
CA GLU A 92 12.77 -1.69 1.83
C GLU A 92 11.86 -2.66 1.08
N TYR A 93 10.55 -2.45 1.16
CA TYR A 93 9.53 -3.33 0.58
C TYR A 93 8.68 -2.59 -0.44
N LEU A 94 8.55 -3.19 -1.61
CA LEU A 94 7.62 -2.74 -2.66
C LEU A 94 6.55 -3.80 -2.88
N VAL A 95 5.31 -3.37 -3.01
CA VAL A 95 4.18 -4.25 -3.34
C VAL A 95 3.60 -3.77 -4.66
N PHE A 96 3.65 -4.60 -5.69
CA PHE A 96 2.89 -4.32 -6.90
C PHE A 96 1.40 -4.43 -6.57
N MET A 97 0.63 -3.37 -6.83
CA MET A 97 -0.83 -3.43 -6.73
C MET A 97 -1.36 -4.40 -7.79
N GLU A 98 -0.87 -4.25 -9.01
CA GLU A 98 -1.17 -5.12 -10.13
C GLU A 98 0.02 -5.22 -11.11
N VAL A 99 0.08 -6.32 -11.86
CA VAL A 99 0.97 -6.49 -13.02
C VAL A 99 0.19 -6.76 -14.31
N ALA A 100 -1.12 -6.84 -14.20
CA ALA A 100 -2.05 -6.94 -15.30
C ALA A 100 -3.39 -6.31 -14.91
N ASN A 101 -4.04 -5.65 -15.85
CA ASN A 101 -5.36 -5.05 -15.67
C ASN A 101 -6.07 -4.91 -17.03
N GLU A 102 -7.41 -4.97 -17.04
CA GLU A 102 -8.23 -4.88 -18.26
C GLU A 102 -7.76 -5.83 -19.39
N GLY A 103 -7.33 -7.04 -19.03
CA GLY A 103 -6.84 -8.03 -19.99
C GLY A 103 -5.51 -7.68 -20.67
N LYS A 104 -4.73 -6.75 -20.09
CA LYS A 104 -3.41 -6.34 -20.59
C LYS A 104 -2.36 -6.49 -19.51
N ALA A 105 -1.17 -6.93 -19.89
CA ALA A 105 -0.04 -7.11 -19.00
C ALA A 105 0.92 -5.91 -18.99
N TYR A 106 1.64 -5.73 -17.90
CA TYR A 106 2.73 -4.75 -17.74
C TYR A 106 4.12 -5.41 -17.78
N TYR A 107 4.15 -6.67 -18.16
CA TYR A 107 5.32 -7.52 -18.36
C TYR A 107 5.20 -8.27 -19.68
N PRO A 108 6.27 -8.89 -20.24
CA PRO A 108 6.22 -9.61 -21.51
C PRO A 108 5.40 -10.90 -21.41
N SER A 109 4.09 -10.77 -21.38
CA SER A 109 3.14 -11.87 -21.27
C SER A 109 2.93 -12.57 -22.61
N LYS A 110 2.74 -13.91 -22.54
CA LYS A 110 2.25 -14.72 -23.66
C LYS A 110 0.75 -15.01 -23.54
N LEU A 111 0.17 -14.73 -22.38
CA LEU A 111 -1.25 -14.97 -22.07
C LEU A 111 -2.14 -13.80 -22.47
N MET A 112 -1.57 -12.60 -22.47
CA MET A 112 -2.30 -11.35 -22.67
C MET A 112 -1.48 -10.39 -23.53
N PRO A 113 -2.12 -9.51 -24.30
CA PRO A 113 -1.44 -8.34 -24.88
C PRO A 113 -0.74 -7.55 -23.77
N TRP A 114 0.49 -7.13 -24.00
CA TRP A 114 1.13 -6.22 -23.09
C TRP A 114 1.17 -4.80 -23.63
N LEU A 115 1.15 -3.82 -22.70
CA LEU A 115 0.89 -2.42 -23.03
C LEU A 115 2.07 -1.70 -23.68
N TYR A 116 3.23 -2.36 -23.74
CA TYR A 116 4.47 -1.71 -24.11
C TYR A 116 5.01 -2.24 -25.43
N ASN A 117 5.78 -1.40 -26.08
CA ASN A 117 6.48 -1.75 -27.29
C ASN A 117 7.60 -2.78 -26.98
N ASP A 118 7.69 -3.85 -27.75
CA ASP A 118 8.69 -4.93 -27.64
C ASP A 118 10.16 -4.44 -27.60
N LYS A 119 10.41 -3.18 -27.96
CA LYS A 119 11.74 -2.56 -27.95
C LYS A 119 12.11 -1.93 -26.61
N LEU A 120 11.19 -1.82 -25.68
CA LEU A 120 11.41 -1.22 -24.36
C LEU A 120 11.39 -2.29 -23.28
N GLN A 121 12.23 -2.13 -22.26
CA GLN A 121 12.14 -2.93 -21.05
C GLN A 121 10.73 -2.74 -20.43
N SER A 122 10.13 -3.81 -19.92
CA SER A 122 8.85 -3.69 -19.24
C SER A 122 9.01 -2.92 -17.92
N PRO A 123 7.96 -2.24 -17.44
CA PRO A 123 8.03 -1.56 -16.15
C PRO A 123 8.25 -2.55 -14.99
N VAL A 124 7.71 -3.76 -15.08
CA VAL A 124 7.96 -4.80 -14.07
C VAL A 124 9.45 -5.16 -14.02
N ASP A 125 10.08 -5.38 -15.18
CA ASP A 125 11.53 -5.64 -15.24
C ASP A 125 12.33 -4.45 -14.69
N ALA A 126 12.00 -3.23 -15.11
CA ALA A 126 12.71 -2.03 -14.67
C ALA A 126 12.66 -1.83 -13.16
N ILE A 127 11.49 -2.07 -12.55
CA ILE A 127 11.30 -1.98 -11.10
C ILE A 127 12.06 -3.10 -10.38
N LEU A 128 11.95 -4.34 -10.83
CA LEU A 128 12.64 -5.46 -10.22
C LEU A 128 14.16 -5.30 -10.28
N ASP A 129 14.69 -4.92 -11.44
CA ASP A 129 16.13 -4.72 -11.63
C ASP A 129 16.68 -3.60 -10.73
N GLU A 130 15.98 -2.48 -10.65
CA GLU A 130 16.43 -1.38 -9.79
C GLU A 130 16.26 -1.72 -8.31
N ALA A 131 15.15 -2.36 -7.92
CA ALA A 131 14.94 -2.84 -6.56
C ALA A 131 16.05 -3.80 -6.12
N ALA A 132 16.50 -4.69 -7.00
CA ALA A 132 17.60 -5.60 -6.71
C ALA A 132 18.94 -4.89 -6.45
N LYS A 133 19.22 -3.79 -7.16
CA LYS A 133 20.43 -2.97 -6.94
C LYS A 133 20.45 -2.33 -5.56
N HIS A 134 19.29 -1.99 -5.04
CA HIS A 134 19.13 -1.37 -3.71
C HIS A 134 18.82 -2.37 -2.59
N GLY A 135 18.82 -3.69 -2.86
CA GLY A 135 18.52 -4.72 -1.87
C GLY A 135 17.05 -4.73 -1.42
N MET A 136 16.17 -4.06 -2.16
CA MET A 136 14.75 -3.99 -1.84
C MET A 136 14.06 -5.33 -2.15
N LYS A 137 12.97 -5.58 -1.43
CA LYS A 137 12.14 -6.78 -1.51
C LYS A 137 10.82 -6.47 -2.18
N VAL A 138 10.45 -7.22 -3.20
CA VAL A 138 9.24 -6.98 -3.99
C VAL A 138 8.25 -8.10 -3.81
N PHE A 139 7.02 -7.74 -3.44
CA PHE A 139 5.86 -8.61 -3.52
C PHE A 139 5.21 -8.45 -4.89
N MET A 140 5.20 -9.54 -5.65
CA MET A 140 4.61 -9.61 -6.98
C MET A 140 3.12 -9.85 -6.88
N SER A 141 2.31 -8.98 -7.46
CA SER A 141 0.88 -9.23 -7.61
C SER A 141 0.61 -10.01 -8.90
N THR A 142 -0.49 -10.74 -8.93
CA THR A 142 -1.05 -11.26 -10.17
C THR A 142 -1.82 -10.18 -10.93
N GLY A 143 -2.23 -9.11 -10.23
CA GLY A 143 -3.20 -8.16 -10.75
C GLY A 143 -4.57 -8.80 -10.95
N TRP A 144 -5.40 -8.14 -11.74
CA TRP A 144 -6.72 -8.64 -12.11
C TRP A 144 -6.71 -9.16 -13.54
N ALA A 145 -7.22 -10.36 -13.71
CA ALA A 145 -7.22 -11.02 -15.01
C ALA A 145 -8.03 -10.26 -16.07
N LYS A 146 -9.07 -9.57 -15.65
CA LYS A 146 -9.95 -8.75 -16.49
C LYS A 146 -10.06 -7.33 -15.92
N ASP A 147 -10.64 -7.17 -14.74
CA ASP A 147 -10.74 -5.89 -14.03
C ASP A 147 -10.74 -6.11 -12.51
N GLN A 148 -10.72 -5.04 -11.75
CA GLN A 148 -10.64 -5.11 -10.28
C GLN A 148 -11.89 -5.69 -9.59
N ASP A 149 -13.01 -5.81 -10.32
CA ASP A 149 -14.24 -6.42 -9.82
C ASP A 149 -14.33 -7.91 -10.20
N ASP A 150 -13.24 -8.51 -10.66
CA ASP A 150 -13.16 -9.92 -11.04
C ASP A 150 -13.56 -10.83 -9.86
N ASN A 151 -14.51 -11.72 -10.12
CA ASN A 151 -14.93 -12.72 -9.15
C ASN A 151 -14.06 -13.98 -9.25
N LEU A 152 -13.18 -14.19 -8.29
CA LEU A 152 -12.30 -15.36 -8.22
C LEU A 152 -13.01 -16.68 -7.98
N LEU A 153 -14.33 -16.69 -7.71
CA LEU A 153 -15.14 -17.90 -7.72
C LEU A 153 -15.58 -18.32 -9.12
N ASP A 154 -15.52 -17.41 -10.10
CA ASP A 154 -15.71 -17.77 -11.50
C ASP A 154 -14.53 -18.66 -11.95
N PRO A 155 -14.78 -19.90 -12.41
CA PRO A 155 -13.72 -20.81 -12.80
C PRO A 155 -12.80 -20.24 -13.91
N VAL A 156 -13.34 -19.45 -14.83
CA VAL A 156 -12.58 -18.86 -15.94
C VAL A 156 -11.63 -17.77 -15.42
N ILE A 157 -12.12 -16.92 -14.54
CA ILE A 157 -11.31 -15.88 -13.90
C ILE A 157 -10.21 -16.51 -13.03
N LYS A 158 -10.59 -17.46 -12.19
CA LYS A 158 -9.66 -18.19 -11.33
C LYS A 158 -8.55 -18.87 -12.14
N GLU A 159 -8.92 -19.61 -13.19
CA GLU A 159 -7.95 -20.31 -14.03
C GLU A 159 -6.98 -19.30 -14.68
N ARG A 160 -7.48 -18.20 -15.21
CA ARG A 160 -6.64 -17.13 -15.77
C ARG A 160 -5.67 -16.55 -14.73
N GLN A 161 -6.13 -16.34 -13.52
CA GLN A 161 -5.31 -15.83 -12.43
C GLN A 161 -4.17 -16.80 -12.08
N LEU A 162 -4.46 -18.10 -12.03
CA LEU A 162 -3.46 -19.13 -11.78
C LEU A 162 -2.43 -19.24 -12.92
N GLN A 163 -2.88 -19.10 -14.17
CA GLN A 163 -1.98 -19.07 -15.35
C GLN A 163 -1.05 -17.86 -15.32
N ILE A 164 -1.54 -16.68 -14.90
CA ILE A 164 -0.70 -15.49 -14.70
C ILE A 164 0.38 -15.77 -13.67
N MET A 165 0.05 -16.42 -12.55
CA MET A 165 1.05 -16.80 -11.54
C MET A 165 2.11 -17.74 -12.10
N GLU A 166 1.74 -18.71 -12.92
CA GLU A 166 2.68 -19.62 -13.58
C GLU A 166 3.63 -18.86 -14.51
N GLU A 167 3.10 -17.95 -15.30
CA GLU A 167 3.90 -17.13 -16.22
C GLU A 167 4.87 -16.24 -15.46
N LEU A 168 4.40 -15.52 -14.44
CA LEU A 168 5.23 -14.68 -13.59
C LEU A 168 6.32 -15.50 -12.87
N ALA A 169 5.98 -16.66 -12.35
CA ALA A 169 6.96 -17.54 -11.73
C ALA A 169 8.01 -18.03 -12.73
N SER A 170 7.62 -18.36 -13.97
CA SER A 170 8.57 -18.77 -15.01
C SER A 170 9.57 -17.66 -15.35
N LEU A 171 9.14 -16.41 -15.33
CA LEU A 171 9.95 -15.23 -15.64
C LEU A 171 10.81 -14.79 -14.45
N TYR A 172 10.23 -14.75 -13.24
CA TYR A 172 10.79 -13.98 -12.14
C TYR A 172 11.13 -14.78 -10.88
N LYS A 173 10.82 -16.08 -10.75
CA LYS A 173 11.05 -16.86 -9.50
C LYS A 173 12.47 -16.77 -8.96
N ASN A 174 13.46 -16.64 -9.84
CA ASN A 174 14.88 -16.55 -9.47
C ASN A 174 15.39 -15.10 -9.37
N HIS A 175 14.52 -14.10 -9.60
CA HIS A 175 14.93 -12.70 -9.53
C HIS A 175 15.22 -12.31 -8.07
N LYS A 176 16.36 -11.63 -7.84
CA LYS A 176 16.86 -11.29 -6.49
C LYS A 176 15.87 -10.44 -5.68
N ALA A 177 15.17 -9.52 -6.33
CA ALA A 177 14.19 -8.67 -5.67
C ALA A 177 12.86 -9.39 -5.41
N PHE A 178 12.52 -10.48 -6.11
CA PHE A 178 11.24 -11.17 -5.92
C PHE A 178 11.20 -11.88 -4.56
N TYR A 179 10.56 -11.26 -3.59
CA TYR A 179 10.50 -11.72 -2.22
C TYR A 179 9.27 -12.59 -1.92
N GLY A 180 8.13 -12.23 -2.48
CA GLY A 180 6.86 -12.92 -2.22
C GLY A 180 5.75 -12.51 -3.17
N TRP A 181 4.56 -13.05 -2.92
CA TRP A 181 3.35 -12.78 -3.68
C TRP A 181 2.43 -11.83 -2.91
N TYR A 182 1.90 -10.83 -3.58
CA TYR A 182 0.74 -10.09 -3.13
C TYR A 182 -0.50 -10.70 -3.78
N LEU A 183 -1.44 -11.17 -2.95
CA LEU A 183 -2.69 -11.77 -3.41
C LEU A 183 -3.76 -10.67 -3.37
N PRO A 184 -4.24 -10.18 -4.52
CA PRO A 184 -5.11 -9.01 -4.59
C PRO A 184 -6.57 -9.37 -4.24
N VAL A 185 -6.77 -9.94 -3.05
CA VAL A 185 -8.08 -10.24 -2.49
C VAL A 185 -8.39 -9.14 -1.46
N GLU A 186 -9.07 -8.10 -1.92
CA GLU A 186 -9.37 -6.89 -1.17
C GLU A 186 -10.82 -6.93 -0.68
N ASP A 187 -11.13 -7.80 0.26
CA ASP A 187 -12.45 -7.90 0.87
C ASP A 187 -12.44 -7.41 2.32
N CYS A 188 -13.62 -7.10 2.85
CA CYS A 188 -13.78 -6.59 4.22
C CYS A 188 -13.66 -7.70 5.26
N LEU A 189 -12.94 -7.40 6.35
CA LEU A 189 -12.82 -8.30 7.50
C LEU A 189 -14.05 -8.32 8.42
N CYS A 190 -15.03 -7.46 8.21
CA CYS A 190 -16.14 -7.27 9.15
C CYS A 190 -17.42 -8.02 8.74
N PRO A 191 -18.05 -8.78 9.65
CA PRO A 191 -17.57 -9.15 11.00
C PRO A 191 -16.54 -10.26 10.99
N ILE A 192 -16.44 -10.99 9.89
CA ILE A 192 -15.46 -12.02 9.55
C ILE A 192 -15.13 -11.92 8.06
N PHE A 193 -13.99 -12.43 7.69
CA PHE A 193 -13.61 -12.50 6.29
C PHE A 193 -14.58 -13.40 5.53
N ALA A 194 -15.12 -12.94 4.41
CA ALA A 194 -16.12 -13.68 3.66
C ALA A 194 -15.58 -15.02 3.15
N GLU A 195 -16.42 -16.06 3.13
CA GLU A 195 -16.01 -17.41 2.75
C GLU A 195 -15.38 -17.45 1.33
N HIS A 196 -15.94 -16.71 0.39
CA HIS A 196 -15.39 -16.64 -0.97
C HIS A 196 -13.97 -16.03 -0.99
N ALA A 197 -13.72 -15.03 -0.14
CA ALA A 197 -12.40 -14.41 -0.03
C ALA A 197 -11.40 -15.40 0.59
N VAL A 198 -11.81 -16.16 1.63
CA VAL A 198 -10.99 -17.22 2.22
C VAL A 198 -10.63 -18.29 1.19
N GLN A 199 -11.60 -18.75 0.40
CA GLN A 199 -11.37 -19.74 -0.66
C GLN A 199 -10.41 -19.21 -1.73
N SER A 200 -10.53 -17.94 -2.11
CA SER A 200 -9.65 -17.29 -3.08
C SER A 200 -8.23 -17.18 -2.54
N VAL A 201 -8.07 -16.70 -1.31
CA VAL A 201 -6.75 -16.60 -0.65
C VAL A 201 -6.09 -17.97 -0.55
N ASN A 202 -6.83 -19.00 -0.15
CA ASN A 202 -6.30 -20.36 -0.04
C ASN A 202 -5.81 -20.87 -1.40
N ALA A 203 -6.62 -20.77 -2.44
CA ALA A 203 -6.25 -21.24 -3.78
C ALA A 203 -5.00 -20.54 -4.34
N LEU A 204 -4.94 -19.20 -4.18
CA LEU A 204 -3.78 -18.42 -4.62
C LEU A 204 -2.53 -18.72 -3.77
N THR A 205 -2.69 -18.92 -2.45
CA THR A 205 -1.61 -19.28 -1.55
C THR A 205 -1.03 -20.65 -1.87
N GLU A 206 -1.87 -21.66 -2.08
CA GLU A 206 -1.44 -22.99 -2.50
C GLU A 206 -0.66 -22.94 -3.82
N LYS A 207 -1.17 -22.17 -4.79
CA LYS A 207 -0.46 -21.96 -6.06
C LYS A 207 0.89 -21.28 -5.87
N ALA A 208 0.94 -20.21 -5.08
CA ALA A 208 2.17 -19.49 -4.77
C ALA A 208 3.23 -20.42 -4.16
N HIS A 209 2.84 -21.22 -3.19
CA HIS A 209 3.75 -22.17 -2.54
C HIS A 209 4.22 -23.28 -3.48
N SER A 210 3.35 -23.76 -4.38
CA SER A 210 3.74 -24.77 -5.37
C SER A 210 4.75 -24.25 -6.40
N LEU A 211 4.58 -23.00 -6.84
CA LEU A 211 5.45 -22.37 -7.84
C LEU A 211 6.78 -21.88 -7.28
N THR A 212 6.75 -21.39 -6.05
CA THR A 212 7.90 -20.72 -5.39
C THR A 212 7.97 -21.09 -3.91
N PRO A 213 8.37 -22.33 -3.58
CA PRO A 213 8.49 -22.77 -2.21
C PRO A 213 9.37 -21.83 -1.37
N GLY A 214 8.90 -21.46 -0.18
CA GLY A 214 9.62 -20.59 0.75
C GLY A 214 9.46 -19.08 0.52
N LYS A 215 8.88 -18.62 -0.59
CA LYS A 215 8.51 -17.22 -0.74
C LYS A 215 7.28 -16.88 0.12
N LYS A 216 7.17 -15.62 0.52
CA LYS A 216 6.09 -15.14 1.38
C LYS A 216 4.82 -14.84 0.58
N THR A 217 3.67 -14.84 1.26
CA THR A 217 2.41 -14.32 0.73
C THR A 217 1.95 -13.14 1.58
N LEU A 218 1.31 -12.18 0.95
CA LEU A 218 0.78 -10.96 1.55
C LEU A 218 -0.65 -10.74 1.04
N ILE A 219 -1.57 -10.40 1.93
CA ILE A 219 -2.91 -9.90 1.62
C ILE A 219 -3.11 -8.53 2.26
N SER A 220 -4.02 -7.74 1.72
CA SER A 220 -4.36 -6.41 2.24
C SER A 220 -5.89 -6.25 2.31
N PRO A 221 -6.56 -6.96 3.22
CA PRO A 221 -8.00 -6.86 3.36
C PRO A 221 -8.41 -5.49 3.92
N TYR A 222 -9.60 -5.03 3.58
CA TYR A 222 -10.18 -3.82 4.16
C TYR A 222 -10.47 -4.01 5.64
N GLY A 223 -10.33 -2.93 6.41
CA GLY A 223 -10.65 -2.90 7.83
C GLY A 223 -12.17 -3.09 8.10
N PRO A 224 -12.58 -3.10 9.37
CA PRO A 224 -13.97 -3.25 9.74
C PRO A 224 -14.82 -2.11 9.18
N ASN A 225 -16.00 -2.44 8.65
CA ASN A 225 -16.97 -1.45 8.21
C ASN A 225 -17.58 -0.78 9.44
N LEU A 226 -17.13 0.42 9.79
CA LEU A 226 -17.58 1.19 10.95
C LEU A 226 -19.10 1.45 10.95
N ILE A 227 -19.72 1.52 9.79
CA ILE A 227 -21.19 1.72 9.69
C ILE A 227 -21.93 0.53 10.27
N ILE A 228 -21.48 -0.69 10.04
CA ILE A 228 -22.08 -1.91 10.60
C ILE A 228 -21.92 -1.95 12.12
N LEU A 229 -20.79 -1.52 12.65
CA LEU A 229 -20.54 -1.45 14.09
C LEU A 229 -21.48 -0.44 14.77
N ILE A 230 -21.70 0.73 14.18
CA ILE A 230 -22.62 1.75 14.69
C ILE A 230 -24.06 1.24 14.71
N LEU A 231 -24.50 0.57 13.66
CA LEU A 231 -25.85 0.00 13.60
C LEU A 231 -26.06 -1.08 14.67
N ARG A 232 -25.08 -1.97 14.90
CA ARG A 232 -25.18 -3.00 15.95
C ARG A 232 -25.26 -2.41 17.35
N SER A 233 -24.49 -1.37 17.66
CA SER A 233 -24.55 -0.73 18.98
C SER A 233 -25.89 -0.08 19.29
N ARG A 234 -26.67 0.34 18.26
CA ARG A 234 -28.02 0.89 18.43
C ARG A 234 -29.13 -0.15 18.68
N TRP A 235 -28.86 -1.43 18.36
CA TRP A 235 -29.85 -2.50 18.55
C TRP A 235 -29.62 -3.33 19.83
N GLN A 236 -28.58 -3.03 20.60
CA GLN A 236 -28.27 -3.71 21.86
C GLN A 236 -28.64 -2.91 23.11
N ASN A 237 -29.27 -1.73 22.95
CA ASN A 237 -29.91 -0.92 23.99
C ASN A 237 -31.43 -0.87 23.73
#